data_938ac5962f2c7fed470a9100068f06a0
#
_entry.id   938ac5962f2c7fed470a9100068f06a0
#
_cell.length_a   1.000
_cell.length_b   1.000
_cell.length_c   1.000
_cell.angle_alpha   90.00
_cell.angle_beta   90.00
_cell.angle_gamma   90.00
#
_symmetry.space_group_name_H-M   'P 1'
#
loop_
_entity.id
_entity.type
_entity.pdbx_description
1 polymer ?
#
loop_
_entity_poly.entity_id
_entity_poly.type
_entity_poly.pdbx_seq_one_letter_code
_entity_poly.pdbx_strand_id
1 'polypeptide(L)'
;LSSAASDVYKRQIQADLKTFAAHGTFGMSVITAVTAQNTQGVTMVQDIDAGVIEAQIDAVFDDIRVDAVKIGMVSRPEIIKTIADRLRYYKPQIVVLDPVMISKSGYPLLAPEACATLVQELLPLSTLVTPNLPEAEVISGMKVTMKEEMRPVAERILELGAKAVLVKGGHLNGSADDLLFDGSTERWFMGDRIDTKNTHGTGCTLSSSLAANLAQGLSLADAVAASKAYVTEAIEY
;
A
#
# COMPACT_ATOMS: atom_id res chain seq x y z
N LEU A 1 1.61 -3.55 -9.17
CA LEU A 1 1.11 -4.91 -8.92
C LEU A 1 0.00 -4.84 -7.89
N SER A 2 -1.19 -5.26 -8.23
CA SER A 2 -2.34 -5.24 -7.33
C SER A 2 -3.00 -6.61 -7.29
N SER A 3 -3.43 -7.06 -6.12
CA SER A 3 -4.21 -8.29 -6.00
C SER A 3 -5.64 -8.06 -6.44
N ALA A 4 -6.24 -9.01 -7.16
CA ALA A 4 -7.61 -8.91 -7.61
C ALA A 4 -8.60 -9.38 -6.57
N ALA A 5 -9.70 -8.66 -6.50
CA ALA A 5 -10.94 -9.19 -6.00
C ALA A 5 -11.94 -9.21 -7.15
N SER A 6 -12.59 -10.34 -7.37
CA SER A 6 -13.78 -10.38 -8.22
C SER A 6 -14.95 -9.96 -7.36
N ASP A 7 -15.30 -8.70 -7.35
CA ASP A 7 -16.67 -8.32 -7.06
C ASP A 7 -17.00 -6.88 -7.45
N VAL A 8 -18.25 -6.63 -7.74
CA VAL A 8 -18.81 -5.44 -8.37
C VAL A 8 -18.71 -4.18 -7.49
N TYR A 9 -18.31 -4.31 -6.24
CA TYR A 9 -18.25 -3.22 -5.27
C TYR A 9 -16.95 -3.20 -4.43
N LYS A 10 -16.01 -2.34 -4.83
CA LYS A 10 -15.01 -1.72 -3.94
C LYS A 10 -13.94 -2.65 -3.39
N ARG A 11 -12.83 -2.95 -4.07
CA ARG A 11 -11.53 -3.01 -3.36
C ARG A 11 -10.39 -3.49 -4.24
N GLN A 12 -9.19 -3.07 -3.81
CA GLN A 12 -7.89 -3.48 -4.33
C GLN A 12 -7.74 -3.13 -5.82
N ILE A 13 -7.59 -4.09 -6.71
CA ILE A 13 -7.26 -3.85 -8.11
C ILE A 13 -8.24 -2.94 -8.85
N GLN A 14 -9.55 -3.03 -8.57
CA GLN A 14 -10.53 -2.14 -9.21
C GLN A 14 -10.34 -0.69 -8.73
N ALA A 15 -10.08 -0.48 -7.43
CA ALA A 15 -9.77 0.84 -6.90
C ALA A 15 -8.44 1.33 -7.45
N ASP A 16 -7.43 0.46 -7.53
CA ASP A 16 -6.11 0.79 -8.06
C ASP A 16 -6.20 1.21 -9.53
N LEU A 17 -6.84 0.41 -10.40
CA LEU A 17 -6.99 0.71 -11.83
C LEU A 17 -7.83 1.97 -12.08
N LYS A 18 -8.91 2.18 -11.30
CA LYS A 18 -9.72 3.40 -11.40
C LYS A 18 -8.90 4.62 -10.98
N THR A 19 -8.11 4.51 -9.91
CA THR A 19 -7.25 5.59 -9.44
C THR A 19 -6.17 5.91 -10.46
N PHE A 20 -5.52 4.90 -11.06
CA PHE A 20 -4.54 5.10 -12.13
C PHE A 20 -5.17 5.83 -13.32
N ALA A 21 -6.35 5.38 -13.77
CA ALA A 21 -7.06 6.02 -14.86
C ALA A 21 -7.45 7.48 -14.54
N ALA A 22 -7.91 7.75 -13.31
CA ALA A 22 -8.23 9.11 -12.86
C ALA A 22 -7.02 10.05 -12.83
N HIS A 23 -5.81 9.49 -12.63
CA HIS A 23 -4.55 10.24 -12.69
C HIS A 23 -3.94 10.28 -14.11
N GLY A 24 -4.66 9.82 -15.13
CA GLY A 24 -4.17 9.80 -16.52
C GLY A 24 -3.02 8.82 -16.76
N THR A 25 -2.88 7.79 -15.91
CA THR A 25 -1.86 6.74 -16.05
C THR A 25 -2.46 5.44 -16.56
N PHE A 26 -1.72 4.68 -17.37
CA PHE A 26 -2.14 3.36 -17.84
C PHE A 26 -1.88 2.32 -16.76
N GLY A 27 -2.94 1.75 -16.21
CA GLY A 27 -2.86 0.76 -15.13
C GLY A 27 -2.77 -0.66 -15.66
N MET A 28 -1.75 -1.38 -15.21
CA MET A 28 -1.57 -2.82 -15.42
C MET A 28 -1.70 -3.55 -14.09
N SER A 29 -2.00 -4.85 -14.13
CA SER A 29 -2.21 -5.60 -12.90
C SER A 29 -1.64 -7.01 -12.94
N VAL A 30 -1.15 -7.45 -11.79
CA VAL A 30 -0.77 -8.82 -11.49
C VAL A 30 -1.65 -9.32 -10.35
N ILE A 31 -2.33 -10.42 -10.57
CA ILE A 31 -3.26 -11.01 -9.62
C ILE A 31 -2.49 -11.93 -8.68
N THR A 32 -2.50 -11.63 -7.38
CA THR A 32 -1.85 -12.44 -6.35
C THR A 32 -2.82 -13.34 -5.61
N ALA A 33 -4.09 -12.92 -5.50
CA ALA A 33 -5.16 -13.69 -4.90
C ALA A 33 -6.52 -13.27 -5.46
N VAL A 34 -7.49 -14.17 -5.40
CA VAL A 34 -8.91 -13.90 -5.66
C VAL A 34 -9.65 -13.96 -4.35
N THR A 35 -10.47 -12.96 -4.04
CA THR A 35 -11.27 -12.91 -2.82
C THR A 35 -12.76 -12.91 -3.12
N ALA A 36 -13.52 -13.74 -2.42
CA ALA A 36 -14.97 -13.60 -2.32
C ALA A 36 -15.24 -12.60 -1.18
N GLN A 37 -15.58 -11.37 -1.56
CA GLN A 37 -15.67 -10.27 -0.62
C GLN A 37 -16.84 -9.34 -0.96
N ASN A 38 -17.54 -8.85 0.07
CA ASN A 38 -18.55 -7.81 -0.05
C ASN A 38 -18.27 -6.65 0.94
N THR A 39 -19.23 -5.73 1.11
CA THR A 39 -19.08 -4.59 2.04
C THR A 39 -19.06 -4.99 3.52
N GLN A 40 -19.48 -6.21 3.83
CA GLN A 40 -19.55 -6.74 5.20
C GLN A 40 -18.31 -7.54 5.58
N GLY A 41 -17.62 -8.18 4.60
CA GLY A 41 -16.42 -8.95 4.92
C GLY A 41 -15.88 -9.77 3.76
N VAL A 42 -14.81 -10.51 4.08
CA VAL A 42 -14.17 -11.51 3.21
C VAL A 42 -14.65 -12.88 3.65
N THR A 43 -15.23 -13.65 2.74
CA THR A 43 -15.76 -15.01 3.02
C THR A 43 -14.81 -16.10 2.54
N MET A 44 -13.99 -15.82 1.52
CA MET A 44 -13.04 -16.77 0.97
C MET A 44 -11.86 -16.04 0.31
N VAL A 45 -10.68 -16.62 0.40
CA VAL A 45 -9.48 -16.17 -0.32
C VAL A 45 -8.88 -17.38 -1.02
N GLN A 46 -8.55 -17.22 -2.30
CA GLN A 46 -7.79 -18.18 -3.07
C GLN A 46 -6.53 -17.52 -3.61
N ASP A 47 -5.38 -17.97 -3.13
CA ASP A 47 -4.09 -17.50 -3.63
C ASP A 47 -3.84 -18.02 -5.04
N ILE A 48 -3.16 -17.21 -5.83
CA ILE A 48 -2.65 -17.60 -7.14
C ILE A 48 -1.29 -18.26 -6.94
N ASP A 49 -1.01 -19.27 -7.73
CA ASP A 49 0.27 -19.99 -7.73
C ASP A 49 1.43 -19.02 -8.00
N ALA A 50 2.53 -19.18 -7.24
CA ALA A 50 3.69 -18.31 -7.32
C ALA A 50 4.31 -18.26 -8.73
N GLY A 51 4.34 -19.40 -9.45
CA GLY A 51 4.80 -19.44 -10.83
C GLY A 51 3.91 -18.67 -11.81
N VAL A 52 2.58 -18.66 -11.56
CA VAL A 52 1.65 -17.85 -12.36
C VAL A 52 1.85 -16.36 -12.06
N ILE A 53 2.12 -15.99 -10.80
CA ILE A 53 2.42 -14.61 -10.41
C ILE A 53 3.72 -14.13 -11.08
N GLU A 54 4.76 -14.96 -11.06
CA GLU A 54 6.02 -14.70 -11.76
C GLU A 54 5.77 -14.44 -13.25
N ALA A 55 5.07 -15.34 -13.93
CA ALA A 55 4.76 -15.20 -15.35
C ALA A 55 3.94 -13.96 -15.68
N GLN A 56 3.00 -13.55 -14.80
CA GLN A 56 2.25 -12.31 -14.99
C GLN A 56 3.16 -11.07 -14.87
N ILE A 57 4.10 -11.08 -13.91
CA ILE A 57 5.06 -9.97 -13.73
C ILE A 57 5.94 -9.88 -14.97
N ASP A 58 6.51 -10.98 -15.41
CA ASP A 58 7.40 -11.03 -16.56
C ASP A 58 6.66 -10.57 -17.83
N ALA A 59 5.43 -11.03 -18.06
CA ALA A 59 4.63 -10.62 -19.21
C ALA A 59 4.38 -9.09 -19.26
N VAL A 60 4.24 -8.45 -18.10
CA VAL A 60 4.06 -6.99 -18.04
C VAL A 60 5.39 -6.26 -18.30
N PHE A 61 6.45 -6.65 -17.60
CA PHE A 61 7.73 -5.94 -17.66
C PHE A 61 8.48 -6.16 -18.98
N ASP A 62 8.31 -7.32 -19.64
CA ASP A 62 8.95 -7.61 -20.92
C ASP A 62 8.32 -6.86 -22.10
N ASP A 63 7.04 -6.45 -21.97
CA ASP A 63 6.30 -5.78 -23.04
C ASP A 63 6.18 -4.26 -22.83
N ILE A 64 5.98 -3.83 -21.59
CA ILE A 64 5.63 -2.44 -21.30
C ILE A 64 6.61 -1.84 -20.27
N ARG A 65 7.06 -0.62 -20.54
CA ARG A 65 7.84 0.14 -19.57
C ARG A 65 6.98 0.45 -18.33
N VAL A 66 7.45 -0.01 -17.17
CA VAL A 66 6.80 0.21 -15.87
C VAL A 66 7.47 1.37 -15.14
N ASP A 67 6.77 2.48 -14.97
CA ASP A 67 7.30 3.68 -14.29
C ASP A 67 7.18 3.58 -12.77
N ALA A 68 6.12 2.93 -12.27
CA ALA A 68 5.94 2.67 -10.84
C ALA A 68 5.21 1.35 -10.59
N VAL A 69 5.50 0.74 -9.44
CA VAL A 69 4.82 -0.46 -8.93
C VAL A 69 4.11 -0.12 -7.63
N LYS A 70 2.83 -0.48 -7.51
CA LYS A 70 2.12 -0.49 -6.23
C LYS A 70 1.92 -1.92 -5.79
N ILE A 71 2.32 -2.25 -4.57
CA ILE A 71 2.08 -3.53 -3.94
C ILE A 71 1.02 -3.34 -2.86
N GLY A 72 -0.05 -4.13 -2.94
CA GLY A 72 -1.09 -4.17 -1.92
C GLY A 72 -1.06 -5.49 -1.15
N MET A 73 -2.20 -6.19 -1.10
CA MET A 73 -2.33 -7.45 -0.39
C MET A 73 -1.43 -8.54 -0.97
N VAL A 74 -0.60 -9.12 -0.11
CA VAL A 74 0.19 -10.33 -0.37
C VAL A 74 0.05 -11.27 0.83
N SER A 75 -0.37 -12.50 0.61
CA SER A 75 -0.90 -13.37 1.67
C SER A 75 0.14 -14.33 2.28
N ARG A 76 1.11 -14.79 1.48
CA ARG A 76 2.04 -15.88 1.85
C ARG A 76 3.50 -15.54 1.59
N PRO A 77 4.43 -16.14 2.37
CA PRO A 77 5.87 -15.93 2.21
C PRO A 77 6.38 -16.25 0.80
N GLU A 78 5.88 -17.30 0.16
CA GLU A 78 6.29 -17.70 -1.19
C GLU A 78 5.93 -16.66 -2.25
N ILE A 79 4.73 -16.08 -2.17
CA ILE A 79 4.27 -15.01 -3.06
C ILE A 79 5.14 -13.76 -2.86
N ILE A 80 5.41 -13.40 -1.60
CA ILE A 80 6.25 -12.25 -1.24
C ILE A 80 7.66 -12.40 -1.84
N LYS A 81 8.26 -13.59 -1.68
CA LYS A 81 9.60 -13.88 -2.24
C LYS A 81 9.61 -13.80 -3.76
N THR A 82 8.61 -14.40 -4.42
CA THR A 82 8.49 -14.33 -5.89
C THR A 82 8.41 -12.89 -6.38
N ILE A 83 7.57 -12.05 -5.75
CA ILE A 83 7.49 -10.63 -6.10
C ILE A 83 8.83 -9.93 -5.86
N ALA A 84 9.45 -10.15 -4.70
CA ALA A 84 10.75 -9.54 -4.37
C ALA A 84 11.84 -9.92 -5.36
N ASP A 85 11.89 -11.18 -5.79
CA ASP A 85 12.87 -11.66 -6.77
C ASP A 85 12.66 -11.00 -8.15
N ARG A 86 11.43 -10.84 -8.60
CA ARG A 86 11.12 -10.10 -9.83
C ARG A 86 11.46 -8.61 -9.72
N LEU A 87 11.17 -7.97 -8.58
CA LEU A 87 11.55 -6.57 -8.35
C LEU A 87 13.08 -6.38 -8.32
N ARG A 88 13.83 -7.35 -7.79
CA ARG A 88 15.30 -7.32 -7.86
C ARG A 88 15.83 -7.50 -9.28
N TYR A 89 15.14 -8.29 -10.09
CA TYR A 89 15.50 -8.52 -11.49
C TYR A 89 15.20 -7.29 -12.36
N TYR A 90 13.98 -6.79 -12.34
CA TYR A 90 13.55 -5.67 -13.20
C TYR A 90 13.92 -4.29 -12.66
N LYS A 91 14.15 -4.15 -11.36
CA LYS A 91 14.60 -2.92 -10.68
C LYS A 91 13.75 -1.69 -11.01
N PRO A 92 12.43 -1.73 -10.83
CA PRO A 92 11.60 -0.55 -11.02
C PRO A 92 12.08 0.58 -10.12
N GLN A 93 12.05 1.82 -10.64
CA GLN A 93 12.55 2.98 -9.90
C GLN A 93 11.66 3.34 -8.71
N ILE A 94 10.37 3.13 -8.82
CA ILE A 94 9.37 3.49 -7.82
C ILE A 94 8.58 2.25 -7.41
N VAL A 95 8.63 1.94 -6.11
CA VAL A 95 7.84 0.87 -5.50
C VAL A 95 7.11 1.45 -4.28
N VAL A 96 5.78 1.49 -4.35
CA VAL A 96 4.91 1.88 -3.24
C VAL A 96 4.33 0.63 -2.60
N LEU A 97 4.68 0.37 -1.34
CA LEU A 97 4.18 -0.77 -0.57
C LEU A 97 3.09 -0.32 0.40
N ASP A 98 1.87 -0.80 0.21
CA ASP A 98 0.79 -0.71 1.18
C ASP A 98 0.73 -2.04 1.96
N PRO A 99 1.23 -2.10 3.20
CA PRO A 99 1.43 -3.36 3.92
C PRO A 99 0.12 -3.85 4.54
N VAL A 100 -0.84 -4.21 3.69
CA VAL A 100 -2.18 -4.61 4.10
C VAL A 100 -2.14 -5.91 4.89
N MET A 101 -2.37 -5.85 6.21
CA MET A 101 -2.30 -7.00 7.11
C MET A 101 -3.67 -7.53 7.50
N ILE A 102 -4.63 -6.64 7.73
CA ILE A 102 -5.96 -6.97 8.22
C ILE A 102 -7.00 -6.22 7.38
N SER A 103 -8.07 -6.92 7.00
CA SER A 103 -9.20 -6.27 6.34
C SER A 103 -9.93 -5.35 7.32
N LYS A 104 -10.70 -4.39 6.80
CA LYS A 104 -11.51 -3.50 7.66
C LYS A 104 -12.53 -4.26 8.52
N SER A 105 -12.96 -5.45 8.09
CA SER A 105 -13.84 -6.34 8.85
C SER A 105 -13.10 -7.18 9.91
N GLY A 106 -11.77 -7.00 10.08
CA GLY A 106 -10.96 -7.75 11.03
C GLY A 106 -10.46 -9.10 10.51
N TYR A 107 -10.72 -9.45 9.24
CA TYR A 107 -10.21 -10.68 8.67
C TYR A 107 -8.70 -10.57 8.41
N PRO A 108 -7.87 -11.50 8.90
CA PRO A 108 -6.43 -11.50 8.64
C PRO A 108 -6.18 -11.79 7.14
N LEU A 109 -5.49 -10.87 6.48
CA LEU A 109 -5.14 -10.96 5.06
C LEU A 109 -3.69 -11.41 4.86
N LEU A 110 -2.86 -11.23 5.87
CA LEU A 110 -1.45 -11.62 5.89
C LEU A 110 -1.27 -12.71 6.94
N ALA A 111 -0.70 -13.85 6.55
CA ALA A 111 -0.34 -14.90 7.49
C ALA A 111 0.77 -14.40 8.44
N PRO A 112 0.81 -14.81 9.72
CA PRO A 112 1.80 -14.31 10.67
C PRO A 112 3.25 -14.48 10.20
N GLU A 113 3.59 -15.60 9.60
CA GLU A 113 4.90 -15.89 9.02
C GLU A 113 5.22 -15.02 7.80
N ALA A 114 4.21 -14.56 7.09
CA ALA A 114 4.36 -13.70 5.93
C ALA A 114 4.74 -12.26 6.32
N CYS A 115 4.39 -11.81 7.53
CA CYS A 115 4.77 -10.48 8.00
C CYS A 115 6.30 -10.33 8.09
N ALA A 116 6.99 -11.29 8.70
CA ALA A 116 8.46 -11.29 8.77
C ALA A 116 9.09 -11.30 7.37
N THR A 117 8.52 -12.11 6.45
CA THR A 117 8.99 -12.16 5.07
C THR A 117 8.76 -10.84 4.33
N LEU A 118 7.62 -10.17 4.53
CA LEU A 118 7.34 -8.86 3.95
C LEU A 118 8.38 -7.83 4.40
N VAL A 119 8.67 -7.79 5.70
CA VAL A 119 9.67 -6.87 6.28
C VAL A 119 11.07 -7.16 5.72
N GLN A 120 11.45 -8.43 5.59
CA GLN A 120 12.78 -8.82 5.12
C GLN A 120 12.96 -8.64 3.61
N GLU A 121 11.94 -8.92 2.81
CA GLU A 121 12.06 -9.06 1.36
C GLU A 121 11.55 -7.85 0.57
N LEU A 122 10.41 -7.26 0.97
CA LEU A 122 9.78 -6.17 0.21
C LEU A 122 10.08 -4.78 0.77
N LEU A 123 10.21 -4.65 2.09
CA LEU A 123 10.47 -3.35 2.70
C LEU A 123 11.75 -2.70 2.17
N PRO A 124 12.90 -3.42 2.05
CA PRO A 124 14.13 -2.84 1.50
C PRO A 124 14.06 -2.47 0.01
N LEU A 125 13.09 -2.99 -0.71
CA LEU A 125 12.86 -2.68 -2.13
C LEU A 125 11.91 -1.49 -2.32
N SER A 126 11.25 -1.04 -1.23
CA SER A 126 10.22 -0.02 -1.29
C SER A 126 10.80 1.39 -1.31
N THR A 127 10.33 2.20 -2.26
CA THR A 127 10.58 3.64 -2.31
C THR A 127 9.77 4.36 -1.24
N LEU A 128 8.53 3.92 -1.05
CA LEU A 128 7.62 4.45 -0.04
C LEU A 128 6.78 3.31 0.54
N VAL A 129 6.70 3.22 1.85
CA VAL A 129 5.77 2.33 2.56
C VAL A 129 4.69 3.15 3.25
N THR A 130 3.43 2.68 3.23
CA THR A 130 2.27 3.46 3.68
C THR A 130 1.47 2.74 4.78
N PRO A 131 2.05 2.42 5.94
CA PRO A 131 1.35 1.72 6.99
C PRO A 131 0.33 2.63 7.72
N ASN A 132 -0.81 2.07 8.10
CA ASN A 132 -1.62 2.65 9.17
C ASN A 132 -0.97 2.37 10.54
N LEU A 133 -1.51 2.92 11.64
CA LEU A 133 -0.89 2.76 12.97
C LEU A 133 -0.79 1.29 13.41
N PRO A 134 -1.83 0.45 13.32
CA PRO A 134 -1.71 -0.97 13.64
C PRO A 134 -0.65 -1.70 12.79
N GLU A 135 -0.56 -1.40 11.51
CA GLU A 135 0.46 -1.97 10.62
C GLU A 135 1.86 -1.48 10.97
N ALA A 136 2.00 -0.19 11.30
CA ALA A 136 3.25 0.40 11.73
C ALA A 136 3.74 -0.20 13.05
N GLU A 137 2.84 -0.46 14.02
CA GLU A 137 3.14 -1.18 15.26
C GLU A 137 3.68 -2.60 14.99
N VAL A 138 3.03 -3.34 14.08
CA VAL A 138 3.46 -4.71 13.75
C VAL A 138 4.83 -4.71 13.06
N ILE A 139 5.07 -3.78 12.13
CA ILE A 139 6.35 -3.70 11.38
C ILE A 139 7.49 -3.28 12.31
N SER A 140 7.27 -2.25 13.11
CA SER A 140 8.32 -1.67 13.97
C SER A 140 8.55 -2.44 15.27
N GLY A 141 7.53 -3.18 15.74
CA GLY A 141 7.50 -3.76 17.08
C GLY A 141 7.26 -2.76 18.21
N MET A 142 6.87 -1.52 17.88
CA MET A 142 6.65 -0.41 18.82
C MET A 142 5.16 -0.03 18.86
N LYS A 143 4.69 0.44 20.01
CA LYS A 143 3.32 0.94 20.18
C LYS A 143 3.19 2.39 19.70
N VAL A 144 2.02 2.74 19.14
CA VAL A 144 1.66 4.09 18.73
C VAL A 144 0.26 4.43 19.22
N THR A 145 0.19 5.22 20.26
CA THR A 145 -1.06 5.68 20.88
C THR A 145 -1.28 7.18 20.72
N MET A 146 -0.20 7.92 20.46
CA MET A 146 -0.20 9.37 20.29
C MET A 146 0.69 9.81 19.12
N LYS A 147 0.48 11.04 18.67
CA LYS A 147 1.13 11.61 17.49
C LYS A 147 2.66 11.64 17.60
N GLU A 148 3.17 11.93 18.79
CA GLU A 148 4.60 12.03 19.08
C GLU A 148 5.34 10.71 18.90
N GLU A 149 4.63 9.59 19.03
CA GLU A 149 5.20 8.23 18.86
C GLU A 149 5.30 7.81 17.38
N MET A 150 4.65 8.53 16.45
CA MET A 150 4.72 8.21 15.02
C MET A 150 6.12 8.40 14.45
N ARG A 151 6.88 9.41 14.93
CA ARG A 151 8.23 9.68 14.44
C ARG A 151 9.22 8.57 14.79
N PRO A 152 9.35 8.12 16.06
CA PRO A 152 10.22 6.98 16.41
C PRO A 152 9.86 5.69 15.65
N VAL A 153 8.58 5.45 15.42
CA VAL A 153 8.11 4.31 14.63
C VAL A 153 8.51 4.42 13.17
N ALA A 154 8.39 5.62 12.59
CA ALA A 154 8.85 5.87 11.23
C ALA A 154 10.36 5.65 11.07
N GLU A 155 11.18 6.11 12.02
CA GLU A 155 12.62 5.87 12.07
C GLU A 155 12.92 4.37 12.10
N ARG A 156 12.22 3.63 12.95
CA ARG A 156 12.40 2.17 13.05
C ARG A 156 12.08 1.46 11.74
N ILE A 157 11.02 1.89 11.03
CA ILE A 157 10.66 1.32 9.73
C ILE A 157 11.74 1.61 8.66
N LEU A 158 12.36 2.79 8.67
CA LEU A 158 13.48 3.08 7.79
C LEU A 158 14.72 2.23 8.10
N GLU A 159 15.02 1.99 9.39
CA GLU A 159 16.13 1.09 9.78
C GLU A 159 15.93 -0.34 9.27
N LEU A 160 14.68 -0.77 9.03
CA LEU A 160 14.34 -2.06 8.44
C LEU A 160 14.50 -2.08 6.90
N GLY A 161 14.88 -0.94 6.29
CA GLY A 161 15.31 -0.86 4.90
C GLY A 161 14.42 -0.05 3.96
N ALA A 162 13.25 0.44 4.36
CA ALA A 162 12.43 1.32 3.53
C ALA A 162 13.16 2.65 3.25
N LYS A 163 12.96 3.25 2.06
CA LYS A 163 13.57 4.55 1.73
C LYS A 163 12.79 5.74 2.29
N ALA A 164 11.47 5.62 2.34
CA ALA A 164 10.57 6.58 2.97
C ALA A 164 9.36 5.87 3.57
N VAL A 165 8.72 6.50 4.54
CA VAL A 165 7.50 5.99 5.16
C VAL A 165 6.46 7.09 5.30
N LEU A 166 5.21 6.79 4.96
CA LEU A 166 4.04 7.59 5.26
C LEU A 166 3.20 6.86 6.31
N VAL A 167 3.38 7.21 7.57
CA VAL A 167 2.56 6.68 8.67
C VAL A 167 1.21 7.38 8.66
N LYS A 168 0.13 6.60 8.44
CA LYS A 168 -1.25 7.12 8.33
C LYS A 168 -1.87 7.26 9.73
N GLY A 169 -2.16 8.49 10.16
CA GLY A 169 -2.67 8.79 11.50
C GLY A 169 -4.18 8.67 11.70
N GLY A 170 -4.94 8.22 10.71
CA GLY A 170 -6.40 8.12 10.77
C GLY A 170 -6.98 7.25 11.90
N HIS A 171 -6.15 6.54 12.66
CA HIS A 171 -6.54 5.78 13.85
C HIS A 171 -6.26 6.53 15.17
N LEU A 172 -5.63 7.71 15.13
CA LEU A 172 -5.46 8.54 16.33
C LEU A 172 -6.78 9.13 16.79
N ASN A 173 -6.90 9.40 18.09
CA ASN A 173 -8.02 10.15 18.63
C ASN A 173 -7.86 11.64 18.27
N GLY A 174 -8.78 12.20 17.51
CA GLY A 174 -8.87 13.64 17.22
C GLY A 174 -8.51 14.01 15.79
N SER A 175 -7.26 13.94 15.38
CA SER A 175 -6.82 14.30 14.03
C SER A 175 -6.54 13.07 13.16
N ALA A 176 -6.55 13.27 11.83
CA ALA A 176 -6.15 12.26 10.85
C ALA A 176 -4.82 12.68 10.17
N ASP A 177 -3.88 13.21 10.97
CA ASP A 177 -2.60 13.70 10.48
C ASP A 177 -1.69 12.54 10.07
N ASP A 178 -1.10 12.64 8.89
CA ASP A 178 -0.16 11.66 8.39
C ASP A 178 1.28 12.21 8.49
N LEU A 179 2.22 11.34 8.83
CA LEU A 179 3.64 11.66 8.92
C LEU A 179 4.40 11.04 7.74
N LEU A 180 4.97 11.88 6.87
CA LEU A 180 5.98 11.47 5.90
C LEU A 180 7.38 11.67 6.49
N PHE A 181 8.20 10.63 6.44
CA PHE A 181 9.58 10.65 6.86
C PHE A 181 10.48 9.87 5.89
N ASP A 182 11.60 10.47 5.47
CA ASP A 182 12.57 9.90 4.53
C ASP A 182 13.99 9.73 5.10
N GLY A 183 14.11 9.85 6.43
CA GLY A 183 15.40 9.78 7.14
C GLY A 183 16.07 11.14 7.32
N SER A 184 15.73 12.13 6.53
CA SER A 184 16.27 13.50 6.61
C SER A 184 15.19 14.54 6.86
N THR A 185 14.03 14.36 6.23
CA THR A 185 12.92 15.30 6.24
C THR A 185 11.72 14.69 6.93
N GLU A 186 11.16 15.46 7.85
CA GLU A 186 9.88 15.18 8.50
C GLU A 186 8.83 16.15 7.97
N ARG A 187 7.70 15.62 7.50
CA ARG A 187 6.60 16.45 7.04
C ARG A 187 5.26 15.89 7.48
N TRP A 188 4.49 16.74 8.15
CA TRP A 188 3.14 16.44 8.58
C TRP A 188 2.11 16.92 7.56
N PHE A 189 1.17 16.05 7.24
CA PHE A 189 0.02 16.37 6.40
C PHE A 189 -1.22 16.34 7.26
N MET A 190 -1.70 17.51 7.60
CA MET A 190 -2.89 17.68 8.42
C MET A 190 -4.11 17.09 7.70
N GLY A 191 -5.01 16.48 8.46
CA GLY A 191 -6.24 15.94 7.94
C GLY A 191 -7.37 16.07 8.94
N ASP A 192 -8.49 16.61 8.49
CA ASP A 192 -9.73 16.59 9.27
C ASP A 192 -10.33 15.18 9.24
N ARG A 193 -10.89 14.77 10.35
CA ARG A 193 -11.60 13.50 10.42
C ARG A 193 -12.97 13.67 9.80
N ILE A 194 -13.18 13.08 8.63
CA ILE A 194 -14.48 13.07 7.97
C ILE A 194 -15.32 11.96 8.61
N ASP A 195 -16.45 12.34 9.23
CA ASP A 195 -17.39 11.37 9.81
C ASP A 195 -18.23 10.75 8.69
N THR A 196 -17.73 9.66 8.12
CA THR A 196 -18.39 8.92 7.04
C THR A 196 -18.22 7.42 7.20
N LYS A 197 -19.22 6.67 6.73
CA LYS A 197 -19.16 5.22 6.62
C LYS A 197 -18.40 4.76 5.37
N ASN A 198 -18.17 5.67 4.42
CA ASN A 198 -17.57 5.40 3.09
C ASN A 198 -16.03 5.35 3.11
N THR A 199 -15.42 4.80 4.14
CA THR A 199 -13.96 4.71 4.28
C THR A 199 -13.36 3.41 3.71
N HIS A 200 -14.15 2.61 2.97
CA HIS A 200 -13.65 1.40 2.34
C HIS A 200 -12.79 1.71 1.10
N GLY A 201 -11.60 1.13 1.03
CA GLY A 201 -10.70 1.28 -0.11
C GLY A 201 -9.83 2.54 -0.08
N THR A 202 -9.97 3.41 0.94
CA THR A 202 -9.18 4.65 1.04
C THR A 202 -7.67 4.41 1.09
N GLY A 203 -7.21 3.36 1.79
CA GLY A 203 -5.79 2.98 1.82
C GLY A 203 -5.26 2.59 0.43
N CYS A 204 -5.98 1.70 -0.28
CA CYS A 204 -5.60 1.30 -1.63
C CYS A 204 -5.65 2.48 -2.61
N THR A 205 -6.68 3.34 -2.52
CA THR A 205 -6.79 4.55 -3.33
C THR A 205 -5.62 5.49 -3.06
N LEU A 206 -5.25 5.72 -1.79
CA LEU A 206 -4.11 6.55 -1.43
C LEU A 206 -2.80 6.01 -2.00
N SER A 207 -2.51 4.73 -1.78
CA SER A 207 -1.26 4.12 -2.24
C SER A 207 -1.17 4.04 -3.77
N SER A 208 -2.29 3.89 -4.47
CA SER A 208 -2.33 3.91 -5.94
C SER A 208 -2.19 5.33 -6.49
N SER A 209 -2.82 6.33 -5.86
CA SER A 209 -2.62 7.73 -6.20
C SER A 209 -1.16 8.16 -6.00
N LEU A 210 -0.53 7.73 -4.90
CA LEU A 210 0.90 7.96 -4.65
C LEU A 210 1.76 7.36 -5.77
N ALA A 211 1.51 6.12 -6.16
CA ALA A 211 2.26 5.47 -7.22
C ALA A 211 2.09 6.21 -8.57
N ALA A 212 0.87 6.63 -8.91
CA ALA A 212 0.60 7.40 -10.12
C ALA A 212 1.29 8.76 -10.13
N ASN A 213 1.19 9.52 -9.04
CA ASN A 213 1.82 10.84 -8.91
C ASN A 213 3.35 10.75 -8.96
N LEU A 214 3.95 9.76 -8.29
CA LEU A 214 5.38 9.52 -8.34
C LEU A 214 5.84 9.09 -9.74
N ALA A 215 5.07 8.24 -10.44
CA ALA A 215 5.35 7.86 -11.82
C ALA A 215 5.35 9.05 -12.77
N GLN A 216 4.56 10.08 -12.49
CA GLN A 216 4.51 11.35 -13.23
C GLN A 216 5.63 12.33 -12.83
N GLY A 217 6.50 11.97 -11.88
CA GLY A 217 7.67 12.74 -11.50
C GLY A 217 7.45 13.75 -10.38
N LEU A 218 6.33 13.69 -9.65
CA LEU A 218 6.14 14.51 -8.46
C LEU A 218 7.16 14.12 -7.37
N SER A 219 7.57 15.08 -6.56
CA SER A 219 8.33 14.80 -5.33
C SER A 219 7.50 13.98 -4.35
N LEU A 220 8.14 13.26 -3.41
CA LEU A 220 7.43 12.51 -2.37
C LEU A 220 6.40 13.38 -1.63
N ALA A 221 6.80 14.59 -1.25
CA ALA A 221 5.93 15.50 -0.51
C ALA A 221 4.74 15.99 -1.34
N ASP A 222 4.95 16.33 -2.61
CA ASP A 222 3.88 16.77 -3.49
C ASP A 222 2.95 15.61 -3.86
N ALA A 223 3.49 14.41 -4.07
CA ALA A 223 2.71 13.20 -4.31
C ALA A 223 1.80 12.88 -3.10
N VAL A 224 2.30 13.01 -1.86
CA VAL A 224 1.48 12.81 -0.66
C VAL A 224 0.39 13.87 -0.55
N ALA A 225 0.72 15.15 -0.77
CA ALA A 225 -0.26 16.24 -0.72
C ALA A 225 -1.38 16.04 -1.74
N ALA A 226 -1.03 15.77 -3.01
CA ALA A 226 -1.99 15.54 -4.08
C ALA A 226 -2.85 14.29 -3.83
N SER A 227 -2.23 13.19 -3.36
CA SER A 227 -2.95 11.95 -3.09
C SER A 227 -3.89 12.06 -1.90
N LYS A 228 -3.50 12.81 -0.87
CA LYS A 228 -4.36 13.07 0.29
C LYS A 228 -5.57 13.92 -0.11
N ALA A 229 -5.37 14.97 -0.90
CA ALA A 229 -6.46 15.79 -1.43
C ALA A 229 -7.45 14.94 -2.28
N TYR A 230 -6.93 14.11 -3.18
CA TYR A 230 -7.75 13.22 -4.01
C TYR A 230 -8.60 12.25 -3.17
N VAL A 231 -8.00 11.63 -2.13
CA VAL A 231 -8.74 10.71 -1.25
C VAL A 231 -9.79 11.46 -0.43
N THR A 232 -9.48 12.65 0.08
CA THR A 232 -10.43 13.50 0.83
C THR A 232 -11.64 13.84 -0.02
N GLU A 233 -11.43 14.32 -1.25
CA GLU A 233 -12.51 14.61 -2.20
C GLU A 233 -13.35 13.35 -2.50
N ALA A 234 -12.71 12.18 -2.72
CA ALA A 234 -13.41 10.93 -2.98
C ALA A 234 -14.23 10.39 -1.79
N ILE A 235 -13.94 10.83 -0.57
CA ILE A 235 -14.68 10.44 0.64
C ILE A 235 -15.89 11.35 0.87
N GLU A 236 -15.82 12.62 0.47
CA GLU A 236 -16.87 13.62 0.64
C GLU A 236 -18.08 13.39 -0.29
N TYR A 237 -17.90 12.69 -1.41
CA TYR A 237 -18.96 12.31 -2.37
C TYR A 237 -19.37 10.84 -2.21
#